data_d597f5c469f962d943e896c36a103dd0
#
_entry.id   d597f5c469f962d943e896c36a103dd0
#
_cell.length_a   1.000
_cell.length_b   1.000
_cell.length_c   1.000
_cell.angle_alpha   90.00
_cell.angle_beta   90.00
_cell.angle_gamma   90.00
#
_symmetry.space_group_name_H-M   'P 1'
#
loop_
_entity.id
_entity.type
_entity.pdbx_description
1 polymer ?
#
loop_
_entity_poly.entity_id
_entity_poly.type
_entity_poly.pdbx_seq_one_letter_code
_entity_poly.pdbx_strand_id
1 'polypeptide(L)'
;KPYLGNYRKLLAFVTFGVLVETLFNVIMPLSLKFLIDDALGEEDFQALYKILGVLAVAGIITSIIAVWYERWDARLAAGLIADVRSRLFEHVQNLPASYFARTKRGEILSRFSIDLAAYESSVKTFANSAALPFLELIAGIILMLFLNWQLAAIALLIFPITLIGPRILTPKAVQANYEQKLNESALLGTVQENVAAQAVVKAFSLQRRTLGWFTMRNQEVRIKTASAVFLSTMVERTVTISVLLLHLVVLAIGAYLATKGQITIGTFVTFESAFWEVSYNIAHLMHFIPVSIQSAAAVRHMQELLDEPTRGSDRPGATDLPRITSDITFDRVGFRYEG
;
A
#
# COMPACT_ATOMS: atom_id res chain seq x y z
N LYS A 1 14.89 1.87 -12.42
CA LYS A 1 14.89 2.67 -13.68
C LYS A 1 15.04 1.84 -14.97
N PRO A 2 15.88 0.80 -15.09
CA PRO A 2 16.03 0.06 -16.37
C PRO A 2 14.79 -0.72 -16.79
N TYR A 3 13.92 -1.16 -15.87
CA TYR A 3 12.76 -2.02 -16.18
C TYR A 3 11.54 -1.26 -16.73
N LEU A 4 11.33 -0.01 -16.30
CA LEU A 4 10.20 0.80 -16.73
C LEU A 4 10.22 1.10 -18.24
N GLY A 5 11.37 0.97 -18.90
CA GLY A 5 11.50 1.15 -20.35
C GLY A 5 10.63 0.19 -21.17
N ASN A 6 10.57 -1.06 -20.77
CA ASN A 6 9.79 -2.11 -21.44
C ASN A 6 8.28 -1.96 -21.25
N TYR A 7 7.86 -1.25 -20.20
CA TYR A 7 6.45 -1.08 -19.81
C TYR A 7 5.88 0.30 -20.14
N ARG A 8 6.58 1.14 -20.90
CA ARG A 8 6.15 2.53 -21.23
C ARG A 8 4.74 2.61 -21.80
N LYS A 9 4.38 1.70 -22.70
CA LYS A 9 3.03 1.66 -23.31
C LYS A 9 1.96 1.31 -22.25
N LEU A 10 2.24 0.33 -21.39
CA LEU A 10 1.32 -0.05 -20.31
C LEU A 10 1.15 1.10 -19.31
N LEU A 11 2.26 1.73 -18.90
CA LEU A 11 2.23 2.89 -18.03
C LEU A 11 1.41 4.04 -18.63
N ALA A 12 1.56 4.32 -19.91
CA ALA A 12 0.77 5.35 -20.59
C ALA A 12 -0.74 5.03 -20.58
N PHE A 13 -1.13 3.78 -20.82
CA PHE A 13 -2.54 3.35 -20.75
C PHE A 13 -3.11 3.43 -19.32
N VAL A 14 -2.35 2.97 -18.34
CA VAL A 14 -2.77 3.06 -16.92
C VAL A 14 -2.91 4.52 -16.50
N THR A 15 -1.92 5.36 -16.81
CA THR A 15 -1.98 6.80 -16.50
C THR A 15 -3.17 7.48 -17.18
N PHE A 16 -3.44 7.15 -18.45
CA PHE A 16 -4.60 7.68 -19.18
C PHE A 16 -5.91 7.25 -18.49
N GLY A 17 -6.06 5.98 -18.12
CA GLY A 17 -7.25 5.47 -17.44
C GLY A 17 -7.48 6.17 -16.09
N VAL A 18 -6.42 6.29 -15.27
CA VAL A 18 -6.47 7.00 -13.98
C VAL A 18 -6.85 8.48 -14.18
N LEU A 19 -6.33 9.16 -15.20
CA LEU A 19 -6.70 10.56 -15.48
C LEU A 19 -8.16 10.71 -15.92
N VAL A 20 -8.69 9.78 -16.73
CA VAL A 20 -10.10 9.80 -17.15
C VAL A 20 -11.00 9.58 -15.94
N GLU A 21 -10.66 8.65 -15.06
CA GLU A 21 -11.43 8.37 -13.83
C GLU A 21 -11.38 9.57 -12.88
N THR A 22 -10.20 10.14 -12.62
CA THR A 22 -10.04 11.38 -11.84
C THR A 22 -10.91 12.51 -12.41
N LEU A 23 -10.90 12.71 -13.73
CA LEU A 23 -11.69 13.75 -14.38
C LEU A 23 -13.20 13.53 -14.16
N PHE A 24 -13.66 12.29 -14.30
CA PHE A 24 -15.07 11.94 -14.07
C PHE A 24 -15.46 12.17 -12.61
N ASN A 25 -14.62 11.76 -11.65
CA ASN A 25 -14.86 11.92 -10.21
C ASN A 25 -14.88 13.40 -9.78
N VAL A 26 -14.22 14.30 -10.52
CA VAL A 26 -14.34 15.75 -10.31
C VAL A 26 -15.60 16.32 -10.98
N ILE A 27 -15.94 15.85 -12.19
CA ILE A 27 -17.12 16.34 -12.93
C ILE A 27 -18.40 15.93 -12.22
N MET A 28 -18.44 14.75 -11.59
CA MET A 28 -19.65 14.26 -10.92
C MET A 28 -20.11 15.17 -9.78
N PRO A 29 -19.30 15.58 -8.79
CA PRO A 29 -19.68 16.60 -7.82
C PRO A 29 -20.04 17.93 -8.47
N LEU A 30 -19.26 18.39 -9.46
CA LEU A 30 -19.50 19.66 -10.15
C LEU A 30 -20.84 19.68 -10.86
N SER A 31 -21.32 18.56 -11.37
CA SER A 31 -22.62 18.45 -12.02
C SER A 31 -23.79 18.71 -11.06
N LEU A 32 -23.60 18.45 -9.75
CA LEU A 32 -24.63 18.75 -8.75
C LEU A 32 -24.93 20.24 -8.67
N LYS A 33 -23.94 21.10 -8.89
CA LYS A 33 -24.15 22.56 -8.95
C LYS A 33 -25.14 22.91 -10.06
N PHE A 34 -24.84 22.46 -11.29
CA PHE A 34 -25.68 22.75 -12.44
C PHE A 34 -27.07 22.11 -12.34
N LEU A 35 -27.14 20.91 -11.74
CA LEU A 35 -28.39 20.21 -11.53
C LEU A 35 -29.29 20.96 -10.52
N ILE A 36 -28.71 21.50 -9.43
CA ILE A 36 -29.47 22.19 -8.39
C ILE A 36 -29.78 23.65 -8.80
N ASP A 37 -28.78 24.37 -9.28
CA ASP A 37 -28.92 25.81 -9.56
C ASP A 37 -29.69 26.05 -10.85
N ASP A 38 -29.36 25.35 -11.95
CA ASP A 38 -29.92 25.61 -13.26
C ASP A 38 -31.19 24.76 -13.52
N ALA A 39 -31.09 23.41 -13.34
CA ALA A 39 -32.19 22.54 -13.71
C ALA A 39 -33.35 22.56 -12.71
N LEU A 40 -33.06 22.49 -11.40
CA LEU A 40 -34.12 22.51 -10.37
C LEU A 40 -34.51 23.93 -9.99
N GLY A 41 -33.55 24.88 -9.98
CA GLY A 41 -33.84 26.28 -9.62
C GLY A 41 -34.71 27.00 -10.65
N GLU A 42 -34.55 26.66 -11.94
CA GLU A 42 -35.30 27.24 -13.06
C GLU A 42 -36.48 26.35 -13.54
N GLU A 43 -36.71 25.20 -12.89
CA GLU A 43 -37.68 24.18 -13.28
C GLU A 43 -37.51 23.66 -14.71
N ASP A 44 -36.24 23.69 -15.24
CA ASP A 44 -35.92 23.23 -16.59
C ASP A 44 -35.67 21.70 -16.61
N PHE A 45 -36.75 20.95 -16.82
CA PHE A 45 -36.68 19.50 -16.96
C PHE A 45 -35.86 19.04 -18.18
N GLN A 46 -35.69 19.87 -19.22
CA GLN A 46 -34.86 19.51 -20.35
C GLN A 46 -33.36 19.56 -19.98
N ALA A 47 -32.94 20.58 -19.23
CA ALA A 47 -31.61 20.66 -18.67
C ALA A 47 -31.34 19.48 -17.74
N LEU A 48 -32.30 19.12 -16.86
CA LEU A 48 -32.22 17.96 -15.97
C LEU A 48 -31.92 16.67 -16.75
N TYR A 49 -32.75 16.33 -17.75
CA TYR A 49 -32.56 15.10 -18.52
C TYR A 49 -31.25 15.11 -19.32
N LYS A 50 -30.81 16.26 -19.83
CA LYS A 50 -29.51 16.38 -20.52
C LYS A 50 -28.35 16.13 -19.58
N ILE A 51 -28.32 16.75 -18.40
CA ILE A 51 -27.25 16.56 -17.40
C ILE A 51 -27.20 15.10 -16.97
N LEU A 52 -28.33 14.50 -16.59
CA LEU A 52 -28.40 13.09 -16.18
C LEU A 52 -28.00 12.15 -17.33
N GLY A 53 -28.43 12.42 -18.55
CA GLY A 53 -28.05 11.64 -19.73
C GLY A 53 -26.57 11.67 -20.01
N VAL A 54 -25.95 12.86 -19.96
CA VAL A 54 -24.49 13.04 -20.15
C VAL A 54 -23.72 12.32 -19.04
N LEU A 55 -24.13 12.47 -17.79
CA LEU A 55 -23.51 11.78 -16.65
C LEU A 55 -23.61 10.25 -16.77
N ALA A 56 -24.79 9.74 -17.15
CA ALA A 56 -24.98 8.30 -17.32
C ALA A 56 -24.08 7.75 -18.43
N VAL A 57 -24.02 8.42 -19.58
CA VAL A 57 -23.15 8.02 -20.69
C VAL A 57 -21.67 8.14 -20.30
N ALA A 58 -21.27 9.26 -19.69
CA ALA A 58 -19.91 9.46 -19.22
C ALA A 58 -19.50 8.40 -18.17
N GLY A 59 -20.39 8.09 -17.22
CA GLY A 59 -20.17 7.06 -16.19
C GLY A 59 -19.99 5.67 -16.80
N ILE A 60 -20.81 5.30 -17.78
CA ILE A 60 -20.68 4.03 -18.51
C ILE A 60 -19.33 3.98 -19.25
N ILE A 61 -18.96 5.05 -19.96
CA ILE A 61 -17.70 5.13 -20.71
C ILE A 61 -16.51 5.01 -19.73
N THR A 62 -16.54 5.79 -18.63
CA THR A 62 -15.49 5.74 -17.61
C THR A 62 -15.38 4.36 -16.99
N SER A 63 -16.50 3.70 -16.66
CA SER A 63 -16.51 2.33 -16.12
C SER A 63 -15.91 1.32 -17.11
N ILE A 64 -16.19 1.44 -18.40
CA ILE A 64 -15.56 0.59 -19.44
C ILE A 64 -14.06 0.85 -19.49
N ILE A 65 -13.64 2.12 -19.49
CA ILE A 65 -12.22 2.50 -19.49
C ILE A 65 -11.54 1.99 -18.21
N ALA A 66 -12.21 2.07 -17.05
CA ALA A 66 -11.69 1.56 -15.78
C ALA A 66 -11.37 0.05 -15.84
N VAL A 67 -12.28 -0.75 -16.36
CA VAL A 67 -12.04 -2.21 -16.54
C VAL A 67 -10.83 -2.46 -17.45
N TRP A 68 -10.66 -1.64 -18.50
CA TRP A 68 -9.52 -1.79 -19.40
C TRP A 68 -8.20 -1.38 -18.74
N TYR A 69 -8.14 -0.23 -18.06
CA TYR A 69 -6.89 0.17 -17.41
C TYR A 69 -6.52 -0.73 -16.25
N GLU A 70 -7.48 -1.22 -15.45
CA GLU A 70 -7.23 -2.21 -14.39
C GLU A 70 -6.63 -3.50 -14.96
N ARG A 71 -7.10 -3.95 -16.12
CA ARG A 71 -6.48 -5.09 -16.81
C ARG A 71 -5.03 -4.81 -17.19
N TRP A 72 -4.72 -3.59 -17.65
CA TRP A 72 -3.36 -3.20 -18.01
C TRP A 72 -2.49 -2.99 -16.77
N ASP A 73 -3.03 -2.43 -15.70
CA ASP A 73 -2.35 -2.31 -14.41
C ASP A 73 -1.99 -3.69 -13.83
N ALA A 74 -2.93 -4.63 -13.85
CA ALA A 74 -2.68 -6.01 -13.43
C ALA A 74 -1.56 -6.68 -14.25
N ARG A 75 -1.50 -6.44 -15.56
CA ARG A 75 -0.42 -6.95 -16.43
C ARG A 75 0.93 -6.28 -16.12
N LEU A 76 0.92 -4.97 -15.89
CA LEU A 76 2.10 -4.21 -15.50
C LEU A 76 2.64 -4.74 -14.17
N ALA A 77 1.78 -4.86 -13.16
CA ALA A 77 2.14 -5.40 -11.86
C ALA A 77 2.70 -6.83 -11.97
N ALA A 78 1.99 -7.72 -12.67
CA ALA A 78 2.44 -9.10 -12.87
C ALA A 78 3.80 -9.18 -13.60
N GLY A 79 4.01 -8.33 -14.61
CA GLY A 79 5.27 -8.25 -15.33
C GLY A 79 6.43 -7.81 -14.45
N LEU A 80 6.24 -6.71 -13.70
CA LEU A 80 7.26 -6.20 -12.77
C LEU A 80 7.62 -7.22 -11.68
N ILE A 81 6.64 -7.94 -11.15
CA ILE A 81 6.86 -8.98 -10.14
C ILE A 81 7.61 -10.16 -10.73
N ALA A 82 7.23 -10.59 -11.95
CA ALA A 82 7.91 -11.68 -12.66
C ALA A 82 9.38 -11.33 -12.95
N ASP A 83 9.66 -10.11 -13.40
CA ASP A 83 11.01 -9.64 -13.68
C ASP A 83 11.88 -9.62 -12.41
N VAL A 84 11.36 -9.11 -11.30
CA VAL A 84 12.07 -9.12 -10.01
C VAL A 84 12.33 -10.54 -9.53
N ARG A 85 11.33 -11.42 -9.62
CA ARG A 85 11.46 -12.85 -9.24
C ARG A 85 12.51 -13.57 -10.06
N SER A 86 12.50 -13.39 -11.38
CA SER A 86 13.46 -14.00 -12.28
C SER A 86 14.87 -13.51 -12.00
N ARG A 87 15.05 -12.21 -11.78
CA ARG A 87 16.35 -11.63 -11.47
C ARG A 87 16.90 -12.10 -10.13
N LEU A 88 16.08 -12.16 -9.09
CA LEU A 88 16.49 -12.72 -7.80
C LEU A 88 16.96 -14.17 -7.95
N PHE A 89 16.21 -14.97 -8.71
CA PHE A 89 16.54 -16.35 -8.93
C PHE A 89 17.84 -16.50 -9.75
N GLU A 90 17.98 -15.76 -10.85
CA GLU A 90 19.20 -15.74 -11.67
C GLU A 90 20.42 -15.35 -10.82
N HIS A 91 20.28 -14.31 -9.99
CA HIS A 91 21.36 -13.87 -9.12
C HIS A 91 21.77 -14.97 -8.11
N VAL A 92 20.78 -15.61 -7.46
CA VAL A 92 21.03 -16.73 -6.53
C VAL A 92 21.77 -17.89 -7.21
N GLN A 93 21.45 -18.20 -8.48
CA GLN A 93 22.16 -19.27 -9.22
C GLN A 93 23.64 -18.92 -9.48
N ASN A 94 23.97 -17.63 -9.57
CA ASN A 94 25.32 -17.14 -9.83
C ASN A 94 26.14 -16.85 -8.55
N LEU A 95 25.56 -17.05 -7.34
CA LEU A 95 26.25 -16.86 -6.08
C LEU A 95 27.29 -17.96 -5.83
N PRO A 96 28.45 -17.65 -5.20
CA PRO A 96 29.48 -18.63 -4.89
C PRO A 96 29.01 -19.62 -3.80
N ALA A 97 29.55 -20.86 -3.82
CA ALA A 97 29.26 -21.87 -2.82
C ALA A 97 29.54 -21.41 -1.36
N SER A 98 30.51 -20.52 -1.17
CA SER A 98 30.86 -19.91 0.12
C SER A 98 29.70 -19.07 0.70
N TYR A 99 28.88 -18.46 -0.13
CA TYR A 99 27.68 -17.75 0.30
C TYR A 99 26.67 -18.70 0.98
N PHE A 100 26.41 -19.85 0.35
CA PHE A 100 25.46 -20.85 0.88
C PHE A 100 26.00 -21.56 2.15
N ALA A 101 27.32 -21.57 2.36
CA ALA A 101 27.91 -22.10 3.58
C ALA A 101 27.73 -21.16 4.79
N ARG A 102 27.71 -19.83 4.57
CA ARG A 102 27.56 -18.82 5.64
C ARG A 102 26.13 -18.36 5.87
N THR A 103 25.27 -18.48 4.87
CA THR A 103 23.89 -17.95 4.91
C THR A 103 22.89 -19.08 5.18
N LYS A 104 21.95 -18.84 6.09
CA LYS A 104 20.90 -19.82 6.41
C LYS A 104 19.91 -19.93 5.23
N ARG A 105 19.59 -21.18 4.84
CA ARG A 105 18.64 -21.45 3.75
C ARG A 105 17.29 -20.74 3.94
N GLY A 106 16.80 -20.62 5.18
CA GLY A 106 15.56 -19.90 5.52
C GLY A 106 15.61 -18.41 5.22
N GLU A 107 16.79 -17.78 5.28
CA GLU A 107 16.98 -16.39 4.95
C GLU A 107 16.81 -16.16 3.44
N ILE A 108 17.39 -16.98 2.61
CA ILE A 108 17.22 -16.91 1.15
C ILE A 108 15.75 -17.15 0.78
N LEU A 109 15.09 -18.15 1.38
CA LEU A 109 13.67 -18.42 1.13
C LEU A 109 12.77 -17.26 1.58
N SER A 110 13.12 -16.52 2.64
CA SER A 110 12.34 -15.37 3.07
C SER A 110 12.32 -14.25 2.05
N ARG A 111 13.39 -14.07 1.24
CA ARG A 111 13.43 -13.09 0.14
C ARG A 111 12.37 -13.39 -0.92
N PHE A 112 12.16 -14.68 -1.22
CA PHE A 112 11.18 -15.11 -2.23
C PHE A 112 9.75 -15.21 -1.69
N SER A 113 9.55 -15.34 -0.39
CA SER A 113 8.23 -15.48 0.21
C SER A 113 7.74 -14.19 0.87
N ILE A 114 8.47 -13.65 1.84
CA ILE A 114 8.03 -12.51 2.65
C ILE A 114 8.31 -11.19 1.92
N ASP A 115 9.57 -10.98 1.50
CA ASP A 115 9.97 -9.71 0.90
C ASP A 115 9.31 -9.51 -0.47
N LEU A 116 9.31 -10.55 -1.30
CA LEU A 116 8.65 -10.49 -2.60
C LEU A 116 7.12 -10.28 -2.47
N ALA A 117 6.47 -10.89 -1.47
CA ALA A 117 5.04 -10.69 -1.22
C ALA A 117 4.72 -9.26 -0.76
N ALA A 118 5.58 -8.64 0.06
CA ALA A 118 5.44 -7.24 0.47
C ALA A 118 5.60 -6.28 -0.73
N TYR A 119 6.59 -6.53 -1.60
CA TYR A 119 6.77 -5.80 -2.85
C TYR A 119 5.55 -5.95 -3.78
N GLU A 120 5.09 -7.19 -3.97
CA GLU A 120 3.92 -7.53 -4.78
C GLU A 120 2.66 -6.81 -4.30
N SER A 121 2.40 -6.80 -2.99
CA SER A 121 1.28 -6.08 -2.39
C SER A 121 1.32 -4.58 -2.74
N SER A 122 2.48 -3.93 -2.58
CA SER A 122 2.63 -2.51 -2.88
C SER A 122 2.43 -2.21 -4.38
N VAL A 123 3.00 -3.03 -5.26
CA VAL A 123 2.88 -2.82 -6.71
C VAL A 123 1.43 -3.00 -7.17
N LYS A 124 0.73 -4.03 -6.68
CA LYS A 124 -0.68 -4.29 -7.03
C LYS A 124 -1.65 -3.23 -6.55
N THR A 125 -1.35 -2.57 -5.42
CA THR A 125 -2.26 -1.57 -4.84
C THR A 125 -1.89 -0.14 -5.20
N PHE A 126 -0.74 0.08 -5.87
CA PHE A 126 -0.21 1.42 -6.13
C PHE A 126 -1.18 2.31 -6.92
N ALA A 127 -1.73 1.82 -8.03
CA ALA A 127 -2.62 2.60 -8.88
C ALA A 127 -3.87 3.07 -8.11
N ASN A 128 -4.56 2.14 -7.44
CA ASN A 128 -5.84 2.39 -6.80
C ASN A 128 -5.72 2.97 -5.36
N SER A 129 -4.62 2.74 -4.68
CA SER A 129 -4.46 3.19 -3.28
C SER A 129 -3.49 4.37 -3.11
N ALA A 130 -2.75 4.74 -4.16
CA ALA A 130 -1.84 5.87 -4.12
C ALA A 130 -2.03 6.83 -5.31
N ALA A 131 -1.89 6.35 -6.56
CA ALA A 131 -1.88 7.22 -7.72
C ALA A 131 -3.23 7.90 -7.96
N LEU A 132 -4.32 7.14 -7.99
CA LEU A 132 -5.68 7.67 -8.17
C LEU A 132 -6.09 8.59 -7.01
N PRO A 133 -6.04 8.16 -5.72
CA PRO A 133 -6.40 9.05 -4.61
C PRO A 133 -5.55 10.31 -4.50
N PHE A 134 -4.28 10.27 -4.92
CA PHE A 134 -3.42 11.45 -4.92
C PHE A 134 -3.86 12.48 -5.98
N LEU A 135 -4.21 12.03 -7.18
CA LEU A 135 -4.71 12.92 -8.24
C LEU A 135 -6.08 13.48 -7.90
N GLU A 136 -6.97 12.67 -7.36
CA GLU A 136 -8.30 13.09 -6.91
C GLU A 136 -8.22 14.08 -5.74
N LEU A 137 -7.30 13.88 -4.80
CA LEU A 137 -7.04 14.82 -3.72
C LEU A 137 -6.66 16.20 -4.26
N ILE A 138 -5.71 16.26 -5.21
CA ILE A 138 -5.28 17.52 -5.82
C ILE A 138 -6.44 18.16 -6.59
N ALA A 139 -7.13 17.38 -7.42
CA ALA A 139 -8.23 17.85 -8.23
C ALA A 139 -9.43 18.31 -7.36
N GLY A 140 -9.74 17.59 -6.28
CA GLY A 140 -10.77 17.97 -5.32
C GLY A 140 -10.45 19.26 -4.56
N ILE A 141 -9.20 19.45 -4.12
CA ILE A 141 -8.75 20.72 -3.50
C ILE A 141 -8.88 21.88 -4.50
N ILE A 142 -8.44 21.68 -5.75
CA ILE A 142 -8.58 22.68 -6.80
C ILE A 142 -10.06 23.02 -7.03
N LEU A 143 -10.93 22.01 -7.12
CA LEU A 143 -12.37 22.20 -7.27
C LEU A 143 -12.96 23.01 -6.09
N MET A 144 -12.61 22.67 -4.84
CA MET A 144 -13.07 23.40 -3.66
C MET A 144 -12.65 24.88 -3.69
N LEU A 145 -11.39 25.18 -4.11
CA LEU A 145 -10.89 26.54 -4.24
C LEU A 145 -11.64 27.32 -5.33
N PHE A 146 -11.99 26.67 -6.44
CA PHE A 146 -12.80 27.30 -7.51
C PHE A 146 -14.25 27.56 -7.09
N LEU A 147 -14.85 26.65 -6.31
CA LEU A 147 -16.25 26.82 -5.84
C LEU A 147 -16.37 27.96 -4.83
N ASN A 148 -15.53 27.95 -3.81
CA ASN A 148 -15.45 29.03 -2.83
C ASN A 148 -14.12 28.95 -2.07
N TRP A 149 -13.20 29.87 -2.38
CA TRP A 149 -11.85 29.90 -1.79
C TRP A 149 -11.87 30.13 -0.28
N GLN A 150 -12.87 30.88 0.26
CA GLN A 150 -12.99 31.18 1.68
C GLN A 150 -13.34 29.92 2.48
N LEU A 151 -14.35 29.17 2.04
CA LEU A 151 -14.70 27.88 2.62
C LEU A 151 -13.56 26.87 2.51
N ALA A 152 -12.87 26.82 1.34
CA ALA A 152 -11.73 25.95 1.14
C ALA A 152 -10.58 26.29 2.07
N ALA A 153 -10.28 27.59 2.26
CA ALA A 153 -9.25 28.04 3.20
C ALA A 153 -9.59 27.66 4.65
N ILE A 154 -10.85 27.80 5.07
CA ILE A 154 -11.31 27.39 6.40
C ILE A 154 -11.14 25.87 6.58
N ALA A 155 -11.59 25.07 5.62
CA ALA A 155 -11.47 23.61 5.66
C ALA A 155 -9.99 23.18 5.74
N LEU A 156 -9.10 23.78 4.92
CA LEU A 156 -7.68 23.47 4.89
C LEU A 156 -6.94 23.94 6.17
N LEU A 157 -7.33 25.07 6.75
CA LEU A 157 -6.74 25.55 8.00
C LEU A 157 -7.14 24.72 9.23
N ILE A 158 -8.37 24.21 9.25
CA ILE A 158 -8.86 23.39 10.37
C ILE A 158 -8.38 21.93 10.21
N PHE A 159 -8.11 21.46 9.00
CA PHE A 159 -7.70 20.08 8.73
C PHE A 159 -6.52 19.60 9.61
N PRO A 160 -5.41 20.34 9.82
CA PRO A 160 -4.32 19.92 10.70
C PRO A 160 -4.76 19.65 12.15
N ILE A 161 -5.83 20.29 12.62
CA ILE A 161 -6.38 20.07 13.96
C ILE A 161 -6.92 18.63 14.09
N THR A 162 -7.44 18.07 13.01
CA THR A 162 -7.94 16.68 12.99
C THR A 162 -6.85 15.65 13.26
N LEU A 163 -5.59 16.02 13.05
CA LEU A 163 -4.43 15.15 13.27
C LEU A 163 -3.93 15.13 14.72
N ILE A 164 -4.42 16.02 15.58
CA ILE A 164 -3.96 16.11 16.99
C ILE A 164 -4.27 14.81 17.74
N GLY A 165 -5.49 14.30 17.63
CA GLY A 165 -5.89 13.07 18.30
C GLY A 165 -5.06 11.86 17.89
N PRO A 166 -4.94 11.54 16.58
CA PRO A 166 -4.05 10.51 16.10
C PRO A 166 -2.60 10.67 16.57
N ARG A 167 -2.06 11.90 16.54
CA ARG A 167 -0.69 12.16 16.98
C ARG A 167 -0.43 11.77 18.44
N ILE A 168 -1.42 11.89 19.30
CA ILE A 168 -1.32 11.54 20.73
C ILE A 168 -1.46 10.02 20.94
N LEU A 169 -2.36 9.39 20.20
CA LEU A 169 -2.70 7.97 20.40
C LEU A 169 -1.81 7.01 19.61
N THR A 170 -1.29 7.40 18.45
CA THR A 170 -0.47 6.56 17.58
C THR A 170 0.74 5.95 18.30
N PRO A 171 1.54 6.69 19.10
CA PRO A 171 2.68 6.07 19.80
C PRO A 171 2.26 4.92 20.72
N LYS A 172 1.11 5.06 21.40
CA LYS A 172 0.57 4.01 22.27
C LYS A 172 0.10 2.79 21.50
N ALA A 173 -0.58 3.02 20.36
CA ALA A 173 -1.02 1.95 19.47
C ALA A 173 0.18 1.20 18.86
N VAL A 174 1.21 1.91 18.41
CA VAL A 174 2.46 1.33 17.88
C VAL A 174 3.14 0.46 18.92
N GLN A 175 3.27 0.95 20.17
CA GLN A 175 3.88 0.20 21.25
C GLN A 175 3.07 -1.09 21.56
N ALA A 176 1.74 -0.99 21.63
CA ALA A 176 0.88 -2.15 21.89
C ALA A 176 0.95 -3.20 20.76
N ASN A 177 1.00 -2.75 19.50
CA ASN A 177 1.20 -3.63 18.34
C ASN A 177 2.57 -4.31 18.37
N TYR A 178 3.61 -3.59 18.77
CA TYR A 178 4.95 -4.16 18.94
C TYR A 178 4.96 -5.25 20.03
N GLU A 179 4.38 -4.97 21.20
CA GLU A 179 4.26 -5.96 22.27
C GLU A 179 3.44 -7.19 21.86
N GLN A 180 2.34 -6.99 21.13
CA GLN A 180 1.55 -8.09 20.55
C GLN A 180 2.42 -8.96 19.64
N LYS A 181 3.20 -8.37 18.75
CA LYS A 181 4.09 -9.10 17.82
C LYS A 181 5.18 -9.87 18.55
N LEU A 182 5.76 -9.32 19.61
CA LEU A 182 6.74 -10.03 20.45
C LEU A 182 6.13 -11.27 21.11
N ASN A 183 4.93 -11.14 21.68
CA ASN A 183 4.25 -12.27 22.32
C ASN A 183 3.81 -13.33 21.30
N GLU A 184 3.37 -12.93 20.11
CA GLU A 184 3.04 -13.83 19.01
C GLU A 184 4.27 -14.64 18.55
N SER A 185 5.43 -13.96 18.40
CA SER A 185 6.71 -14.60 18.09
C SER A 185 7.14 -15.61 19.16
N ALA A 186 7.00 -15.26 20.44
CA ALA A 186 7.30 -16.15 21.55
C ALA A 186 6.38 -17.38 21.57
N LEU A 187 5.09 -17.20 21.23
CA LEU A 187 4.14 -18.31 21.09
C LEU A 187 4.55 -19.26 19.96
N LEU A 188 4.91 -18.69 18.79
CA LEU A 188 5.41 -19.49 17.65
C LEU A 188 6.69 -20.25 18.00
N GLY A 189 7.62 -19.64 18.74
CA GLY A 189 8.81 -20.31 19.27
C GLY A 189 8.44 -21.51 20.14
N THR A 190 7.47 -21.37 21.03
CA THR A 190 6.95 -22.49 21.86
C THR A 190 6.38 -23.62 20.99
N VAL A 191 5.68 -23.29 19.90
CA VAL A 191 5.17 -24.30 18.95
C VAL A 191 6.31 -25.01 18.24
N GLN A 192 7.31 -24.27 17.74
CA GLN A 192 8.47 -24.85 17.04
C GLN A 192 9.27 -25.79 17.93
N GLU A 193 9.55 -25.38 19.19
CA GLU A 193 10.25 -26.23 20.17
C GLU A 193 9.44 -27.51 20.50
N ASN A 194 8.12 -27.37 20.66
CA ASN A 194 7.26 -28.52 20.96
C ASN A 194 7.20 -29.50 19.78
N VAL A 195 7.09 -29.00 18.55
CA VAL A 195 7.08 -29.84 17.34
C VAL A 195 8.42 -30.55 17.16
N ALA A 196 9.53 -29.87 17.40
CA ALA A 196 10.87 -30.45 17.32
C ALA A 196 11.09 -31.53 18.39
N ALA A 197 10.53 -31.35 19.60
CA ALA A 197 10.64 -32.26 20.70
C ALA A 197 9.50 -33.30 20.79
N GLN A 198 8.67 -33.46 19.72
CA GLN A 198 7.44 -34.28 19.78
C GLN A 198 7.68 -35.75 20.21
N ALA A 199 8.82 -36.33 19.80
CA ALA A 199 9.17 -37.70 20.23
C ALA A 199 9.35 -37.78 21.74
N VAL A 200 9.99 -36.78 22.36
CA VAL A 200 10.19 -36.69 23.80
C VAL A 200 8.86 -36.45 24.53
N VAL A 201 8.05 -35.52 24.00
CA VAL A 201 6.72 -35.23 24.56
C VAL A 201 5.85 -36.49 24.61
N LYS A 202 5.89 -37.32 23.57
CA LYS A 202 5.15 -38.58 23.52
C LYS A 202 5.75 -39.65 24.42
N ALA A 203 7.08 -39.80 24.39
CA ALA A 203 7.77 -40.84 25.21
C ALA A 203 7.56 -40.64 26.71
N PHE A 204 7.49 -39.39 27.16
CA PHE A 204 7.30 -39.06 28.58
C PHE A 204 5.86 -38.60 28.91
N SER A 205 4.91 -38.76 28.00
CA SER A 205 3.49 -38.40 28.22
C SER A 205 3.28 -36.95 28.68
N LEU A 206 4.09 -35.99 28.15
CA LEU A 206 4.09 -34.59 28.57
C LEU A 206 3.01 -33.72 27.86
N GLN A 207 2.12 -34.32 27.05
CA GLN A 207 1.15 -33.59 26.21
C GLN A 207 0.29 -32.63 27.04
N ARG A 208 -0.17 -33.03 28.20
CA ARG A 208 -1.01 -32.20 29.09
C ARG A 208 -0.24 -30.99 29.63
N ARG A 209 1.04 -31.18 29.95
CA ARG A 209 1.93 -30.12 30.47
C ARG A 209 2.28 -29.09 29.37
N THR A 210 2.63 -29.58 28.19
CA THR A 210 2.94 -28.72 27.05
C THR A 210 1.71 -27.92 26.56
N LEU A 211 0.52 -28.56 26.60
CA LEU A 211 -0.75 -27.86 26.33
C LEU A 211 -1.01 -26.75 27.36
N GLY A 212 -0.71 -26.99 28.62
CA GLY A 212 -0.84 -25.96 29.66
C GLY A 212 0.07 -24.75 29.40
N TRP A 213 1.33 -24.96 29.02
CA TRP A 213 2.24 -23.88 28.66
C TRP A 213 1.78 -23.12 27.44
N PHE A 214 1.34 -23.81 26.39
CA PHE A 214 0.79 -23.18 25.19
C PHE A 214 -0.44 -22.34 25.54
N THR A 215 -1.36 -22.87 26.33
CA THR A 215 -2.59 -22.16 26.73
C THR A 215 -2.27 -20.88 27.50
N MET A 216 -1.30 -20.91 28.40
CA MET A 216 -0.86 -19.74 29.15
C MET A 216 -0.28 -18.65 28.20
N ARG A 217 0.63 -19.03 27.30
CA ARG A 217 1.20 -18.12 26.30
C ARG A 217 0.15 -17.58 25.35
N ASN A 218 -0.77 -18.43 24.90
CA ASN A 218 -1.86 -18.02 24.02
C ASN A 218 -2.81 -17.03 24.70
N GLN A 219 -3.02 -17.17 26.03
CA GLN A 219 -3.79 -16.22 26.82
C GLN A 219 -3.09 -14.84 26.89
N GLU A 220 -1.77 -14.81 27.05
CA GLU A 220 -0.99 -13.56 27.01
C GLU A 220 -1.12 -12.87 25.64
N VAL A 221 -0.97 -13.62 24.54
CA VAL A 221 -1.17 -13.12 23.17
C VAL A 221 -2.58 -12.55 23.01
N ARG A 222 -3.61 -13.27 23.50
CA ARG A 222 -5.00 -12.80 23.43
C ARG A 222 -5.19 -11.44 24.11
N ILE A 223 -4.63 -11.25 25.30
CA ILE A 223 -4.74 -9.98 26.04
C ILE A 223 -4.02 -8.85 25.29
N LYS A 224 -2.79 -9.11 24.80
CA LYS A 224 -2.01 -8.12 24.05
C LYS A 224 -2.66 -7.77 22.71
N THR A 225 -3.21 -8.76 22.01
CA THR A 225 -3.97 -8.54 20.76
C THR A 225 -5.20 -7.66 21.00
N ALA A 226 -5.97 -7.96 22.05
CA ALA A 226 -7.15 -7.15 22.39
C ALA A 226 -6.77 -5.68 22.68
N SER A 227 -5.67 -5.46 23.44
CA SER A 227 -5.17 -4.11 23.72
C SER A 227 -4.67 -3.40 22.47
N ALA A 228 -3.91 -4.09 21.61
CA ALA A 228 -3.38 -3.52 20.36
C ALA A 228 -4.51 -3.13 19.40
N VAL A 229 -5.50 -4.02 19.21
CA VAL A 229 -6.68 -3.74 18.36
C VAL A 229 -7.48 -2.58 18.92
N PHE A 230 -7.74 -2.55 20.24
CA PHE A 230 -8.47 -1.46 20.88
C PHE A 230 -7.78 -0.10 20.66
N LEU A 231 -6.47 -0.01 20.93
CA LEU A 231 -5.73 1.24 20.74
C LEU A 231 -5.66 1.67 19.26
N SER A 232 -5.49 0.71 18.34
CA SER A 232 -5.54 1.00 16.89
C SER A 232 -6.91 1.52 16.47
N THR A 233 -7.98 0.89 16.94
CA THR A 233 -9.36 1.37 16.71
C THR A 233 -9.60 2.76 17.31
N MET A 234 -9.04 3.06 18.50
CA MET A 234 -9.12 4.40 19.09
C MET A 234 -8.47 5.46 18.19
N VAL A 235 -7.30 5.15 17.59
CA VAL A 235 -6.66 6.05 16.62
C VAL A 235 -7.59 6.32 15.44
N GLU A 236 -8.13 5.28 14.81
CA GLU A 236 -9.06 5.39 13.68
C GLU A 236 -10.31 6.20 14.03
N ARG A 237 -10.92 5.91 15.20
CA ARG A 237 -12.12 6.62 15.65
C ARG A 237 -11.86 8.09 15.93
N THR A 238 -10.67 8.43 16.44
CA THR A 238 -10.30 9.83 16.66
C THR A 238 -10.21 10.59 15.34
N VAL A 239 -9.65 9.98 14.28
CA VAL A 239 -9.65 10.55 12.92
C VAL A 239 -11.09 10.76 12.43
N THR A 240 -11.91 9.71 12.50
CA THR A 240 -13.32 9.76 12.04
C THR A 240 -14.11 10.88 12.74
N ILE A 241 -14.02 10.97 14.07
CA ILE A 241 -14.71 11.99 14.85
C ILE A 241 -14.19 13.39 14.48
N SER A 242 -12.88 13.55 14.33
CA SER A 242 -12.28 14.84 13.98
C SER A 242 -12.71 15.31 12.58
N VAL A 243 -12.73 14.41 11.60
CA VAL A 243 -13.22 14.71 10.24
C VAL A 243 -14.72 15.03 10.27
N LEU A 244 -15.53 14.30 11.06
CA LEU A 244 -16.96 14.60 11.23
C LEU A 244 -17.18 15.99 11.84
N LEU A 245 -16.41 16.37 12.86
CA LEU A 245 -16.52 17.69 13.46
C LEU A 245 -16.14 18.79 12.46
N LEU A 246 -15.06 18.58 11.69
CA LEU A 246 -14.68 19.51 10.63
C LEU A 246 -15.79 19.62 9.58
N HIS A 247 -16.37 18.50 9.16
CA HIS A 247 -17.51 18.47 8.23
C HIS A 247 -18.68 19.29 8.75
N LEU A 248 -19.06 19.14 10.03
CA LEU A 248 -20.12 19.92 10.64
C LEU A 248 -19.81 21.44 10.66
N VAL A 249 -18.56 21.82 10.86
CA VAL A 249 -18.14 23.24 10.80
C VAL A 249 -18.28 23.78 9.37
N VAL A 250 -17.79 23.03 8.36
CA VAL A 250 -17.89 23.42 6.95
C VAL A 250 -19.36 23.51 6.53
N LEU A 251 -20.19 22.54 6.93
CA LEU A 251 -21.62 22.50 6.66
C LEU A 251 -22.34 23.71 7.29
N ALA A 252 -22.04 24.05 8.55
CA ALA A 252 -22.64 25.19 9.23
C ALA A 252 -22.28 26.52 8.56
N ILE A 253 -20.98 26.72 8.23
CA ILE A 253 -20.52 27.94 7.57
C ILE A 253 -21.05 28.02 6.15
N GLY A 254 -21.01 26.91 5.38
CA GLY A 254 -21.52 26.86 4.02
C GLY A 254 -23.02 27.15 3.96
N ALA A 255 -23.81 26.55 4.85
CA ALA A 255 -25.24 26.82 4.97
C ALA A 255 -25.51 28.31 5.32
N TYR A 256 -24.72 28.87 6.25
CA TYR A 256 -24.82 30.29 6.58
C TYR A 256 -24.52 31.19 5.38
N LEU A 257 -23.48 30.91 4.60
CA LEU A 257 -23.13 31.67 3.39
C LEU A 257 -24.23 31.54 2.31
N ALA A 258 -24.81 30.34 2.17
CA ALA A 258 -25.91 30.10 1.24
C ALA A 258 -27.18 30.89 1.64
N THR A 259 -27.55 30.92 2.94
CA THR A 259 -28.69 31.72 3.42
C THR A 259 -28.49 33.22 3.28
N LYS A 260 -27.22 33.67 3.26
CA LYS A 260 -26.89 35.09 2.96
C LYS A 260 -26.83 35.40 1.47
N GLY A 261 -27.01 34.43 0.59
CA GLY A 261 -26.92 34.61 -0.85
C GLY A 261 -25.50 34.82 -1.38
N GLN A 262 -24.48 34.53 -0.57
CA GLN A 262 -23.07 34.65 -0.99
C GLN A 262 -22.59 33.47 -1.84
N ILE A 263 -23.23 32.33 -1.69
CA ILE A 263 -23.07 31.14 -2.54
C ILE A 263 -24.46 30.58 -2.88
N THR A 264 -24.55 29.87 -4.01
CA THR A 264 -25.79 29.17 -4.36
C THR A 264 -25.92 27.86 -3.57
N ILE A 265 -27.14 27.30 -3.51
CA ILE A 265 -27.38 26.00 -2.87
C ILE A 265 -26.61 24.89 -3.60
N GLY A 266 -26.59 24.93 -4.94
CA GLY A 266 -25.83 23.98 -5.74
C GLY A 266 -24.31 24.09 -5.51
N THR A 267 -23.77 25.30 -5.36
CA THR A 267 -22.34 25.49 -5.00
C THR A 267 -22.04 24.89 -3.62
N PHE A 268 -22.94 25.09 -2.63
CA PHE A 268 -22.77 24.53 -1.29
C PHE A 268 -22.79 22.99 -1.29
N VAL A 269 -23.77 22.36 -1.94
CA VAL A 269 -23.87 20.91 -2.02
C VAL A 269 -22.69 20.30 -2.77
N THR A 270 -22.26 20.94 -3.84
CA THR A 270 -21.07 20.53 -4.60
C THR A 270 -19.79 20.62 -3.75
N PHE A 271 -19.65 21.69 -2.97
CA PHE A 271 -18.53 21.85 -2.06
C PHE A 271 -18.48 20.74 -1.00
N GLU A 272 -19.62 20.41 -0.40
CA GLU A 272 -19.77 19.32 0.56
C GLU A 272 -19.38 17.97 -0.05
N SER A 273 -19.84 17.69 -1.26
CA SER A 273 -19.47 16.47 -1.97
C SER A 273 -17.96 16.40 -2.25
N ALA A 274 -17.36 17.51 -2.72
CA ALA A 274 -15.92 17.59 -2.95
C ALA A 274 -15.09 17.45 -1.65
N PHE A 275 -15.60 18.02 -0.55
CA PHE A 275 -14.96 17.88 0.77
C PHE A 275 -14.94 16.43 1.26
N TRP A 276 -16.04 15.69 1.08
CA TRP A 276 -16.09 14.26 1.39
C TRP A 276 -15.09 13.47 0.56
N GLU A 277 -15.03 13.74 -0.74
CA GLU A 277 -14.09 13.09 -1.66
C GLU A 277 -12.63 13.33 -1.25
N VAL A 278 -12.27 14.58 -0.95
CA VAL A 278 -10.94 14.96 -0.45
C VAL A 278 -10.61 14.21 0.85
N SER A 279 -11.56 14.16 1.80
CA SER A 279 -11.39 13.47 3.07
C SER A 279 -11.20 11.96 2.89
N TYR A 280 -11.96 11.34 1.99
CA TYR A 280 -11.86 9.93 1.65
C TYR A 280 -10.50 9.59 1.03
N ASN A 281 -10.05 10.40 0.08
CA ASN A 281 -8.77 10.21 -0.59
C ASN A 281 -7.58 10.36 0.36
N ILE A 282 -7.65 11.28 1.33
CA ILE A 282 -6.64 11.38 2.39
C ILE A 282 -6.59 10.08 3.22
N ALA A 283 -7.74 9.52 3.59
CA ALA A 283 -7.79 8.27 4.34
C ALA A 283 -7.17 7.11 3.54
N HIS A 284 -7.46 7.01 2.24
CA HIS A 284 -6.84 6.02 1.36
C HIS A 284 -5.32 6.14 1.28
N LEU A 285 -4.80 7.35 1.10
CA LEU A 285 -3.36 7.61 1.10
C LEU A 285 -2.71 7.23 2.44
N MET A 286 -3.36 7.52 3.57
CA MET A 286 -2.87 7.12 4.88
C MET A 286 -2.79 5.59 5.04
N HIS A 287 -3.73 4.83 4.50
CA HIS A 287 -3.69 3.36 4.48
C HIS A 287 -2.56 2.80 3.61
N PHE A 288 -2.17 3.51 2.56
CA PHE A 288 -1.08 3.07 1.69
C PHE A 288 0.31 3.29 2.30
N ILE A 289 0.48 4.23 3.25
CA ILE A 289 1.78 4.53 3.88
C ILE A 289 2.43 3.29 4.53
N PRO A 290 1.76 2.51 5.40
CA PRO A 290 2.36 1.30 5.99
C PRO A 290 2.79 0.27 4.94
N VAL A 291 1.98 0.06 3.90
CA VAL A 291 2.27 -0.84 2.78
C VAL A 291 3.54 -0.40 2.06
N SER A 292 3.69 0.90 1.80
CA SER A 292 4.87 1.49 1.16
C SER A 292 6.14 1.33 2.01
N ILE A 293 6.04 1.54 3.32
CA ILE A 293 7.18 1.37 4.25
C ILE A 293 7.62 -0.09 4.29
N GLN A 294 6.68 -1.02 4.39
CA GLN A 294 6.96 -2.46 4.37
C GLN A 294 7.60 -2.89 3.05
N SER A 295 7.08 -2.40 1.93
CA SER A 295 7.64 -2.67 0.61
C SER A 295 9.04 -2.07 0.45
N ALA A 296 9.30 -0.86 0.96
CA ALA A 296 10.63 -0.25 0.91
C ALA A 296 11.67 -1.07 1.69
N ALA A 297 11.29 -1.59 2.88
CA ALA A 297 12.14 -2.51 3.63
C ALA A 297 12.40 -3.82 2.86
N ALA A 298 11.36 -4.40 2.25
CA ALA A 298 11.48 -5.60 1.44
C ALA A 298 12.40 -5.39 0.22
N VAL A 299 12.26 -4.25 -0.48
CA VAL A 299 13.15 -3.89 -1.60
C VAL A 299 14.59 -3.77 -1.14
N ARG A 300 14.85 -3.15 0.01
CA ARG A 300 16.18 -3.06 0.59
C ARG A 300 16.77 -4.43 0.87
N HIS A 301 16.03 -5.34 1.49
CA HIS A 301 16.45 -6.70 1.76
C HIS A 301 16.75 -7.48 0.46
N MET A 302 15.91 -7.34 -0.57
CA MET A 302 16.16 -7.96 -1.87
C MET A 302 17.41 -7.35 -2.54
N GLN A 303 17.63 -6.06 -2.37
CA GLN A 303 18.82 -5.39 -2.92
C GLN A 303 20.11 -5.84 -2.24
N GLU A 304 20.10 -6.03 -0.91
CA GLU A 304 21.23 -6.61 -0.17
C GLU A 304 21.65 -7.98 -0.75
N LEU A 305 20.67 -8.81 -1.14
CA LEU A 305 20.95 -10.07 -1.82
C LEU A 305 21.54 -9.86 -3.22
N LEU A 306 21.00 -8.90 -3.99
CA LEU A 306 21.45 -8.60 -5.36
C LEU A 306 22.82 -7.91 -5.41
N ASP A 307 23.24 -7.29 -4.32
CA ASP A 307 24.54 -6.63 -4.19
C ASP A 307 25.66 -7.62 -3.76
N GLU A 308 25.30 -8.86 -3.36
CA GLU A 308 26.30 -9.90 -3.08
C GLU A 308 27.07 -10.24 -4.35
N PRO A 309 28.41 -10.30 -4.26
CA PRO A 309 29.22 -10.55 -5.43
C PRO A 309 29.00 -11.95 -6.00
N THR A 310 28.63 -12.02 -7.26
CA THR A 310 28.51 -13.27 -8.00
C THR A 310 29.89 -13.77 -8.41
N ARG A 311 30.12 -15.08 -8.30
CA ARG A 311 31.32 -15.68 -8.89
C ARG A 311 31.13 -15.82 -10.40
N GLY A 312 32.13 -15.35 -11.13
CA GLY A 312 32.41 -15.84 -12.48
C GLY A 312 31.80 -15.04 -13.61
N SER A 313 31.95 -13.72 -13.60
CA SER A 313 32.36 -13.19 -14.89
C SER A 313 33.83 -13.58 -15.05
N ASP A 314 34.14 -14.41 -16.05
CA ASP A 314 35.51 -14.63 -16.46
C ASP A 314 36.20 -13.27 -16.55
N ARG A 315 37.49 -13.25 -16.16
CA ARG A 315 38.28 -12.01 -16.27
C ARG A 315 38.12 -11.47 -17.71
N PRO A 316 38.02 -10.15 -17.90
CA PRO A 316 38.00 -9.59 -19.26
C PRO A 316 39.24 -10.11 -20.01
N GLY A 317 39.00 -10.82 -21.12
CA GLY A 317 40.07 -11.46 -21.89
C GLY A 317 40.37 -12.91 -21.52
N ALA A 318 39.58 -13.55 -20.67
CA ALA A 318 39.67 -15.00 -20.46
C ALA A 318 39.39 -15.74 -21.79
N THR A 319 40.25 -16.71 -22.11
CA THR A 319 40.10 -17.59 -23.28
C THR A 319 39.49 -18.91 -22.87
N ASP A 320 38.65 -19.47 -23.73
CA ASP A 320 38.11 -20.80 -23.50
C ASP A 320 39.20 -21.83 -23.29
N LEU A 321 39.11 -22.58 -22.19
CA LEU A 321 40.04 -23.68 -21.93
C LEU A 321 39.76 -24.77 -22.97
N PRO A 322 40.82 -25.24 -23.68
CA PRO A 322 40.69 -26.40 -24.55
C PRO A 322 40.31 -27.62 -23.73
N ARG A 323 39.67 -28.60 -24.38
CA ARG A 323 39.28 -29.87 -23.72
C ARG A 323 40.48 -30.49 -23.06
N ILE A 324 40.39 -30.72 -21.74
CA ILE A 324 41.45 -31.36 -20.97
C ILE A 324 41.61 -32.79 -21.52
N THR A 325 42.79 -33.10 -22.10
CA THR A 325 43.12 -34.39 -22.70
C THR A 325 44.20 -35.15 -21.92
N SER A 326 44.74 -34.55 -20.86
CA SER A 326 45.76 -35.12 -19.98
C SER A 326 45.44 -34.82 -18.50
N ASP A 327 46.35 -35.15 -17.63
CA ASP A 327 46.22 -35.03 -16.18
C ASP A 327 46.12 -33.58 -15.69
N ILE A 328 45.43 -33.39 -14.59
CA ILE A 328 45.43 -32.14 -13.81
C ILE A 328 46.38 -32.33 -12.65
N THR A 329 47.50 -31.64 -12.67
CA THR A 329 48.52 -31.71 -11.63
C THR A 329 48.38 -30.54 -10.65
N PHE A 330 48.30 -30.86 -9.36
CA PHE A 330 48.36 -29.86 -8.27
C PHE A 330 49.81 -29.80 -7.75
N ASP A 331 50.52 -28.71 -8.04
CA ASP A 331 51.87 -28.48 -7.50
C ASP A 331 51.76 -27.36 -6.43
N ARG A 332 52.05 -27.72 -5.18
CA ARG A 332 52.11 -26.84 -4.01
C ARG A 332 50.86 -25.93 -3.83
N VAL A 333 49.69 -26.46 -4.11
CA VAL A 333 48.43 -25.73 -3.96
C VAL A 333 48.02 -25.73 -2.49
N GLY A 334 47.98 -24.55 -1.89
CA GLY A 334 47.39 -24.33 -0.57
C GLY A 334 45.97 -23.81 -0.65
N PHE A 335 45.10 -24.32 0.17
CA PHE A 335 43.71 -23.80 0.31
C PHE A 335 43.41 -23.51 1.77
N ARG A 336 42.76 -22.36 2.03
CA ARG A 336 42.31 -21.98 3.36
C ARG A 336 40.87 -21.48 3.27
N TYR A 337 40.02 -21.99 4.14
CA TYR A 337 38.71 -21.38 4.35
C TYR A 337 38.91 -20.04 5.07
N GLU A 338 38.23 -18.99 4.60
CA GLU A 338 38.07 -17.76 5.38
C GLU A 338 37.20 -18.10 6.57
N GLY A 339 37.77 -18.10 7.75
CA GLY A 339 37.13 -18.34 9.03
C GLY A 339 36.94 -17.05 9.77
#